data_6e8b1d58bc51759b87a0c993c6af92c4
#
_entry.id   6e8b1d58bc51759b87a0c993c6af92c4
#
_cell.length_a   1.000
_cell.length_b   1.000
_cell.length_c   1.000
_cell.angle_alpha   90.00
_cell.angle_beta   90.00
_cell.angle_gamma   90.00
#
_symmetry.space_group_name_H-M   'P 1'
#
loop_
_entity.id
_entity.type
_entity.pdbx_description
1 polymer ?
#
loop_
_entity_poly.entity_id
_entity_poly.type
_entity_poly.pdbx_seq_one_letter_code
_entity_poly.pdbx_strand_id
1 'polypeptide(L)'
;GGQLELNAFEPIIFYCLFQSIGTLTYAVHTFVDNCVTGITANEERCRELVESSVGVITALTPHIGYQHAADIAKRAIVTGQSVRKLILQETLLTEEEIDTILDPMNLTKPGIPGKELLAHK
;
A
#
# COMPACT_ATOMS: atom_id res chain seq x y z
N GLY A 1 -7.74 43.81 -1.43
CA GLY A 1 -8.53 45.05 -1.56
C GLY A 1 -9.45 45.38 -0.38
N GLY A 2 -9.43 44.58 0.72
CA GLY A 2 -10.23 44.84 1.91
C GLY A 2 -9.64 45.94 2.80
N GLN A 3 -10.50 46.75 3.41
CA GLN A 3 -10.12 47.76 4.41
C GLN A 3 -11.12 47.73 5.55
N LEU A 4 -10.64 47.91 6.80
CA LEU A 4 -11.47 47.93 7.99
C LEU A 4 -12.45 46.75 8.10
N GLU A 5 -11.96 45.53 7.81
CA GLU A 5 -12.73 44.27 7.80
C GLU A 5 -13.88 44.24 6.76
N LEU A 6 -13.88 45.15 5.82
CA LEU A 6 -14.84 45.21 4.72
C LEU A 6 -14.14 44.96 3.37
N ASN A 7 -14.66 44.03 2.57
CA ASN A 7 -14.22 43.80 1.23
C ASN A 7 -15.39 44.02 0.25
N ALA A 8 -15.25 45.02 -0.62
CA ALA A 8 -16.27 45.32 -1.64
C ALA A 8 -16.49 44.15 -2.65
N PHE A 9 -15.53 43.25 -2.78
CA PHE A 9 -15.61 42.06 -3.65
C PHE A 9 -16.17 40.80 -2.95
N GLU A 10 -16.52 40.91 -1.67
CA GLU A 10 -17.05 39.77 -0.89
C GLU A 10 -18.24 39.04 -1.60
N PRO A 11 -19.25 39.74 -2.17
CA PRO A 11 -20.31 39.04 -2.89
C PRO A 11 -19.81 38.19 -4.07
N ILE A 12 -18.83 38.67 -4.81
CA ILE A 12 -18.22 37.90 -5.93
C ILE A 12 -17.41 36.71 -5.41
N ILE A 13 -16.71 36.89 -4.30
CA ILE A 13 -15.95 35.81 -3.65
C ILE A 13 -16.90 34.68 -3.25
N PHE A 14 -18.00 35.01 -2.55
CA PHE A 14 -19.00 34.04 -2.17
C PHE A 14 -19.69 33.37 -3.39
N TYR A 15 -20.01 34.15 -4.41
CA TYR A 15 -20.59 33.63 -5.63
C TYR A 15 -19.64 32.56 -6.27
N CYS A 16 -18.37 32.90 -6.45
CA CYS A 16 -17.38 31.99 -7.01
C CYS A 16 -17.18 30.74 -6.12
N LEU A 17 -17.16 30.92 -4.81
CA LEU A 17 -17.01 29.84 -3.84
C LEU A 17 -18.18 28.86 -3.93
N PHE A 18 -19.42 29.36 -3.89
CA PHE A 18 -20.60 28.50 -3.96
C PHE A 18 -20.73 27.82 -5.33
N GLN A 19 -20.38 28.49 -6.42
CA GLN A 19 -20.34 27.88 -7.74
C GLN A 19 -19.31 26.76 -7.80
N SER A 20 -18.12 26.98 -7.25
CA SER A 20 -17.04 25.98 -7.21
C SER A 20 -17.45 24.75 -6.36
N ILE A 21 -18.05 24.97 -5.20
CA ILE A 21 -18.55 23.90 -4.33
C ILE A 21 -19.63 23.09 -5.06
N GLY A 22 -20.60 23.78 -5.68
CA GLY A 22 -21.65 23.11 -6.45
C GLY A 22 -21.09 22.26 -7.59
N THR A 23 -20.19 22.84 -8.39
CA THR A 23 -19.54 22.12 -9.51
C THR A 23 -18.78 20.89 -9.00
N LEU A 24 -17.99 21.03 -7.93
CA LEU A 24 -17.24 19.94 -7.34
C LEU A 24 -18.17 18.83 -6.82
N THR A 25 -19.26 19.20 -6.17
CA THR A 25 -20.26 18.26 -5.67
C THR A 25 -20.81 17.40 -6.80
N TYR A 26 -21.26 18.01 -7.91
CA TYR A 26 -21.73 17.27 -9.08
C TYR A 26 -20.66 16.41 -9.73
N ALA A 27 -19.43 16.92 -9.83
CA ALA A 27 -18.30 16.16 -10.36
C ALA A 27 -18.00 14.90 -9.51
N VAL A 28 -18.03 15.02 -8.19
CA VAL A 28 -17.82 13.88 -7.28
C VAL A 28 -18.93 12.85 -7.43
N HIS A 29 -20.20 13.27 -7.43
CA HIS A 29 -21.31 12.33 -7.65
C HIS A 29 -21.19 11.62 -9.00
N THR A 30 -20.94 12.36 -10.08
CA THR A 30 -20.76 11.77 -11.42
C THR A 30 -19.59 10.78 -11.44
N PHE A 31 -18.50 11.10 -10.77
CA PHE A 31 -17.33 10.21 -10.67
C PHE A 31 -17.67 8.94 -9.88
N VAL A 32 -18.33 9.07 -8.74
CA VAL A 32 -18.74 7.92 -7.93
C VAL A 32 -19.66 7.01 -8.73
N ASP A 33 -20.73 7.57 -9.31
CA ASP A 33 -21.77 6.79 -9.96
C ASP A 33 -21.28 6.09 -11.24
N ASN A 34 -20.42 6.75 -12.03
CA ASN A 34 -20.00 6.26 -13.32
C ASN A 34 -18.62 5.59 -13.34
N CYS A 35 -17.80 5.80 -12.31
CA CYS A 35 -16.45 5.24 -12.28
C CYS A 35 -16.20 4.35 -11.07
N VAL A 36 -16.59 4.78 -9.85
CA VAL A 36 -16.22 4.07 -8.63
C VAL A 36 -17.12 2.88 -8.35
N THR A 37 -18.45 3.06 -8.51
CA THR A 37 -19.47 2.05 -8.14
C THR A 37 -19.32 0.71 -8.88
N GLY A 38 -18.72 0.72 -10.07
CA GLY A 38 -18.49 -0.49 -10.86
C GLY A 38 -17.11 -1.13 -10.71
N ILE A 39 -16.23 -0.59 -9.85
CA ILE A 39 -14.88 -1.13 -9.67
C ILE A 39 -14.94 -2.45 -8.92
N THR A 40 -14.38 -3.49 -9.53
CA THR A 40 -14.16 -4.80 -8.90
C THR A 40 -12.66 -5.12 -8.92
N ALA A 41 -12.16 -5.72 -7.83
CA ALA A 41 -10.77 -6.15 -7.77
C ALA A 41 -10.56 -7.42 -8.60
N ASN A 42 -9.50 -7.45 -9.41
CA ASN A 42 -8.97 -8.70 -9.96
C ASN A 42 -8.07 -9.33 -8.90
N GLU A 43 -8.65 -10.19 -8.06
CA GLU A 43 -7.97 -10.78 -6.91
C GLU A 43 -6.73 -11.58 -7.29
N GLU A 44 -6.80 -12.34 -8.38
CA GLU A 44 -5.66 -13.14 -8.87
C GLU A 44 -4.50 -12.22 -9.27
N ARG A 45 -4.79 -11.17 -10.04
CA ARG A 45 -3.77 -10.21 -10.46
C ARG A 45 -3.17 -9.43 -9.28
N CYS A 46 -4.00 -9.07 -8.31
CA CYS A 46 -3.53 -8.40 -7.09
C CYS A 46 -2.57 -9.31 -6.30
N ARG A 47 -2.91 -10.59 -6.17
CA ARG A 47 -2.06 -11.58 -5.51
C ARG A 47 -0.71 -11.75 -6.22
N GLU A 48 -0.73 -11.96 -7.53
CA GLU A 48 0.49 -12.05 -8.34
C GLU A 48 1.41 -10.84 -8.17
N LEU A 49 0.85 -9.63 -8.16
CA LEU A 49 1.62 -8.41 -8.00
C LEU A 49 2.30 -8.32 -6.62
N VAL A 50 1.62 -8.76 -5.57
CA VAL A 50 2.19 -8.82 -4.21
C VAL A 50 3.29 -9.90 -4.15
N GLU A 51 3.00 -11.11 -4.61
CA GLU A 51 3.94 -12.24 -4.55
C GLU A 51 5.20 -12.03 -5.40
N SER A 52 5.09 -11.31 -6.51
CA SER A 52 6.23 -10.96 -7.37
C SER A 52 7.00 -9.73 -6.89
N SER A 53 6.47 -8.99 -5.94
CA SER A 53 7.11 -7.77 -5.44
C SER A 53 8.33 -8.08 -4.58
N VAL A 54 9.49 -7.51 -4.94
CA VAL A 54 10.69 -7.56 -4.10
C VAL A 54 10.50 -6.77 -2.81
N GLY A 55 9.54 -5.83 -2.77
CA GLY A 55 9.24 -5.02 -1.59
C GLY A 55 8.81 -5.83 -0.35
N VAL A 56 8.26 -7.04 -0.54
CA VAL A 56 7.88 -7.92 0.57
C VAL A 56 9.06 -8.36 1.45
N ILE A 57 10.31 -8.25 0.94
CA ILE A 57 11.52 -8.58 1.71
C ILE A 57 11.66 -7.71 2.96
N THR A 58 11.11 -6.50 2.95
CA THR A 58 11.15 -5.59 4.10
C THR A 58 10.43 -6.18 5.31
N ALA A 59 9.32 -6.86 5.10
CA ALA A 59 8.57 -7.54 6.16
C ALA A 59 9.33 -8.75 6.74
N LEU A 60 10.15 -9.38 5.94
CA LEU A 60 10.96 -10.55 6.31
C LEU A 60 12.29 -10.19 6.97
N THR A 61 12.79 -8.96 6.74
CA THR A 61 14.08 -8.49 7.26
C THR A 61 14.24 -8.68 8.78
N PRO A 62 13.25 -8.38 9.64
CA PRO A 62 13.37 -8.62 11.08
C PRO A 62 13.59 -10.08 11.47
N HIS A 63 13.14 -11.02 10.62
CA HIS A 63 13.16 -12.46 10.87
C HIS A 63 14.44 -13.15 10.37
N ILE A 64 14.98 -12.69 9.23
CA ILE A 64 16.16 -13.30 8.58
C ILE A 64 17.40 -12.44 8.66
N GLY A 65 17.30 -11.21 9.17
CA GLY A 65 18.40 -10.25 9.24
C GLY A 65 18.63 -9.49 7.93
N TYR A 66 19.24 -8.31 8.04
CA TYR A 66 19.43 -7.39 6.92
C TYR A 66 20.30 -7.96 5.79
N GLN A 67 21.38 -8.67 6.13
CA GLN A 67 22.32 -9.19 5.13
C GLN A 67 21.65 -10.23 4.23
N HIS A 68 20.99 -11.22 4.82
CA HIS A 68 20.25 -12.25 4.05
C HIS A 68 19.12 -11.62 3.23
N ALA A 69 18.39 -10.67 3.81
CA ALA A 69 17.34 -9.95 3.09
C ALA A 69 17.87 -9.22 1.86
N ALA A 70 19.02 -8.53 1.98
CA ALA A 70 19.64 -7.82 0.86
C ALA A 70 20.13 -8.77 -0.24
N ASP A 71 20.72 -9.90 0.12
CA ASP A 71 21.22 -10.89 -0.85
C ASP A 71 20.05 -11.58 -1.59
N ILE A 72 18.99 -11.93 -0.88
CA ILE A 72 17.75 -12.48 -1.49
C ILE A 72 17.11 -11.47 -2.43
N ALA A 73 17.01 -10.19 -2.02
CA ALA A 73 16.45 -9.15 -2.86
C ALA A 73 17.23 -8.98 -4.19
N LYS A 74 18.56 -8.94 -4.13
CA LYS A 74 19.42 -8.88 -5.32
C LYS A 74 19.20 -10.08 -6.24
N ARG A 75 19.14 -11.27 -5.68
CA ARG A 75 18.92 -12.50 -6.46
C ARG A 75 17.53 -12.54 -7.07
N ALA A 76 16.49 -12.11 -6.35
CA ALA A 76 15.14 -12.03 -6.88
C ALA A 76 15.08 -11.10 -8.11
N ILE A 77 15.74 -9.94 -8.06
CA ILE A 77 15.82 -9.00 -9.18
C ILE A 77 16.55 -9.61 -10.37
N VAL A 78 17.68 -10.29 -10.15
CA VAL A 78 18.50 -10.83 -11.24
C VAL A 78 17.88 -12.07 -11.87
N THR A 79 17.26 -12.94 -11.06
CA THR A 79 16.74 -14.23 -11.51
C THR A 79 15.26 -14.22 -11.89
N GLY A 80 14.52 -13.18 -11.48
CA GLY A 80 13.06 -13.12 -11.61
C GLY A 80 12.30 -14.11 -10.71
N GLN A 81 12.99 -14.78 -9.78
CA GLN A 81 12.35 -15.69 -8.84
C GLN A 81 11.69 -14.91 -7.70
N SER A 82 10.57 -15.43 -7.19
CA SER A 82 9.91 -14.81 -6.04
C SER A 82 10.78 -14.89 -4.78
N VAL A 83 10.68 -13.86 -3.93
CA VAL A 83 11.34 -13.81 -2.62
C VAL A 83 11.00 -15.04 -1.78
N ARG A 84 9.72 -15.44 -1.77
CA ARG A 84 9.25 -16.66 -1.09
C ARG A 84 10.04 -17.90 -1.48
N LYS A 85 10.20 -18.14 -2.78
CA LYS A 85 10.93 -19.31 -3.30
C LYS A 85 12.39 -19.31 -2.87
N LEU A 86 13.05 -18.16 -2.91
CA LEU A 86 14.45 -18.03 -2.51
C LEU A 86 14.66 -18.30 -1.02
N ILE A 87 13.76 -17.82 -0.16
CA ILE A 87 13.83 -18.04 1.30
C ILE A 87 13.63 -19.51 1.65
N LEU A 88 12.69 -20.19 0.98
CA LEU A 88 12.48 -21.63 1.16
C LEU A 88 13.67 -22.46 0.69
N GLN A 89 14.32 -22.08 -0.41
CA GLN A 89 15.53 -22.74 -0.90
C GLN A 89 16.70 -22.65 0.08
N GLU A 90 16.81 -21.55 0.81
CA GLU A 90 17.85 -21.34 1.82
C GLU A 90 17.45 -21.85 3.22
N THR A 91 16.26 -22.40 3.38
CA THR A 91 15.74 -22.93 4.65
C THR A 91 15.81 -21.90 5.79
N LEU A 92 15.66 -20.61 5.47
CA LEU A 92 15.72 -19.53 6.45
C LEU A 92 14.44 -19.43 7.29
N LEU A 93 13.30 -19.76 6.68
CA LEU A 93 11.99 -19.78 7.31
C LEU A 93 11.19 -20.97 6.77
N THR A 94 10.26 -21.46 7.56
CA THR A 94 9.28 -22.45 7.14
C THR A 94 8.19 -21.81 6.28
N GLU A 95 7.44 -22.63 5.56
CA GLU A 95 6.32 -22.16 4.72
C GLU A 95 5.24 -21.47 5.57
N GLU A 96 4.92 -22.03 6.74
CA GLU A 96 3.96 -21.49 7.69
C GLU A 96 4.38 -20.12 8.25
N GLU A 97 5.68 -19.96 8.56
CA GLU A 97 6.24 -18.68 9.02
C GLU A 97 6.12 -17.62 7.92
N ILE A 98 6.46 -17.97 6.69
CA ILE A 98 6.35 -17.05 5.54
C ILE A 98 4.90 -16.66 5.31
N ASP A 99 3.95 -17.58 5.37
CA ASP A 99 2.53 -17.31 5.20
C ASP A 99 2.02 -16.34 6.27
N THR A 100 2.46 -16.51 7.51
CA THR A 100 2.09 -15.63 8.63
C THR A 100 2.65 -14.23 8.45
N ILE A 101 3.91 -14.10 8.04
CA ILE A 101 4.58 -12.82 7.88
C ILE A 101 4.06 -12.07 6.64
N LEU A 102 3.85 -12.78 5.53
CA LEU A 102 3.45 -12.20 4.24
C LEU A 102 1.94 -12.15 4.02
N ASP A 103 1.13 -12.53 5.01
CA ASP A 103 -0.32 -12.33 4.94
C ASP A 103 -0.62 -10.86 4.64
N PRO A 104 -1.32 -10.54 3.53
CA PRO A 104 -1.63 -9.17 3.14
C PRO A 104 -2.31 -8.37 4.26
N MET A 105 -3.19 -9.01 5.05
CA MET A 105 -3.86 -8.34 6.15
C MET A 105 -2.90 -7.99 7.30
N ASN A 106 -1.88 -8.80 7.54
CA ASN A 106 -0.85 -8.51 8.54
C ASN A 106 0.10 -7.41 8.07
N LEU A 107 0.40 -7.35 6.76
CA LEU A 107 1.23 -6.30 6.17
C LEU A 107 0.58 -4.91 6.22
N THR A 108 -0.74 -4.81 6.34
CA THR A 108 -1.45 -3.53 6.46
C THR A 108 -1.53 -3.00 7.90
N LYS A 109 -1.15 -3.81 8.90
CA LYS A 109 -1.17 -3.42 10.32
C LYS A 109 0.14 -2.74 10.72
N PRO A 110 0.12 -1.78 11.66
CA PRO A 110 1.35 -1.21 12.19
C PRO A 110 2.13 -2.24 13.01
N GLY A 111 3.46 -2.18 12.93
CA GLY A 111 4.35 -3.07 13.67
C GLY A 111 5.13 -4.02 12.79
N ILE A 112 5.68 -5.08 13.39
CA ILE A 112 6.43 -6.13 12.69
C ILE A 112 5.48 -7.31 12.47
N PRO A 113 5.18 -7.68 11.21
CA PRO A 113 4.36 -8.86 10.93
C PRO A 113 5.02 -10.13 11.50
N GLY A 114 4.23 -11.00 12.12
CA GLY A 114 4.77 -12.23 12.73
C GLY A 114 5.70 -11.98 13.91
N LYS A 115 5.52 -10.89 14.68
CA LYS A 115 6.37 -10.53 15.81
C LYS A 115 6.51 -11.66 16.86
N GLU A 116 5.47 -12.46 17.03
CA GLU A 116 5.44 -13.62 17.90
C GLU A 116 6.50 -14.68 17.55
N LEU A 117 6.87 -14.78 16.27
CA LEU A 117 7.90 -15.72 15.80
C LEU A 117 9.31 -15.30 16.22
N LEU A 118 9.53 -14.02 16.56
CA LEU A 118 10.82 -13.52 17.04
C LEU A 118 11.09 -13.91 18.50
N ALA A 119 10.08 -14.20 19.28
CA ALA A 119 10.22 -14.56 20.70
C ALA A 119 10.77 -15.99 20.91
N HIS A 120 10.82 -16.80 19.86
CA HIS A 120 11.28 -18.19 19.89
C HIS A 120 12.65 -18.42 19.22
N LYS A 121 13.33 -17.34 18.80
CA LYS A 121 14.71 -17.34 18.30
C LYS A 121 15.63 -16.66 19.27
#